data_f0dc1be11cc8182af0741ec112c2af2c
#
_entry.id   f0dc1be11cc8182af0741ec112c2af2c
#
_cell.length_a   1.000
_cell.length_b   1.000
_cell.length_c   1.000
_cell.angle_alpha   90.00
_cell.angle_beta   90.00
_cell.angle_gamma   90.00
#
_symmetry.space_group_name_H-M   'P 1'
#
loop_
_entity.id
_entity.type
_entity.pdbx_description
1 polymer ?
#
loop_
_entity_poly.entity_id
_entity_poly.type
_entity_poly.pdbx_seq_one_letter_code
_entity_poly.pdbx_strand_id
1 'polypeptide(L)'
;LSSAASDVYKRQAVREVNCVMEQGIYGLLGVNGAGKTTLMRMLCTIIQPSEGEILWNGKEIWKLGSAYREVLGYLPQEFGYYPDLNVYDYMMYISSIKGLKQAFANRRIKQLLEQVDMWKFRKRKMKHLSGGMVRRVGIAQAMLNDPKILVLDEPTAGLDPNERIRFRNLISELSENRLVLLSTHIVSDIEYIANEIMLMKDGMLCYTGTAEELLASMQEHVWLCQVPRNMVENYMRKYLVGNIKTSENGAELRIISKEKPMAEAVLTEKNLEDAFLLYFGEKSEER
;
A
#
# COMPACT_ATOMS: atom_id res chain seq x y z
N LEU A 1 -14.91 -47.52 -10.18
CA LEU A 1 -13.99 -46.44 -9.86
C LEU A 1 -14.67 -45.10 -10.13
N SER A 2 -15.25 -44.52 -9.06
CA SER A 2 -15.76 -43.14 -9.03
C SER A 2 -14.55 -42.22 -9.04
N SER A 3 -14.25 -41.52 -10.12
CA SER A 3 -13.33 -40.42 -10.16
C SER A 3 -14.03 -39.22 -9.52
N ALA A 4 -13.76 -38.93 -8.25
CA ALA A 4 -14.04 -37.66 -7.67
C ALA A 4 -13.16 -36.64 -8.42
N ALA A 5 -13.74 -35.91 -9.36
CA ALA A 5 -13.16 -34.70 -9.91
C ALA A 5 -13.08 -33.73 -8.75
N SER A 6 -11.89 -33.47 -8.25
CA SER A 6 -11.64 -32.33 -7.37
C SER A 6 -11.85 -31.09 -8.21
N ASP A 7 -12.97 -30.43 -8.05
CA ASP A 7 -13.17 -29.05 -8.47
C ASP A 7 -12.18 -28.18 -7.70
N VAL A 8 -10.99 -28.04 -8.25
CA VAL A 8 -10.05 -27.01 -7.83
C VAL A 8 -10.68 -25.70 -8.27
N TYR A 9 -11.45 -25.06 -7.39
CA TYR A 9 -11.90 -23.69 -7.56
C TYR A 9 -10.65 -22.82 -7.75
N LYS A 10 -10.34 -22.47 -8.99
CA LYS A 10 -9.33 -21.46 -9.29
C LYS A 10 -9.89 -20.13 -8.75
N ARG A 11 -9.50 -19.77 -7.54
CA ARG A 11 -9.85 -18.47 -6.95
C ARG A 11 -9.21 -17.38 -7.80
N GLN A 12 -10.02 -16.61 -8.52
CA GLN A 12 -9.55 -15.47 -9.29
C GLN A 12 -9.14 -14.37 -8.30
N ALA A 13 -7.85 -14.04 -8.27
CA ALA A 13 -7.29 -13.12 -7.29
C ALA A 13 -7.52 -11.64 -7.65
N VAL A 14 -7.71 -11.34 -8.94
CA VAL A 14 -8.00 -9.99 -9.46
C VAL A 14 -9.03 -10.14 -10.56
N ARG A 15 -10.09 -9.35 -10.54
CA ARG A 15 -11.18 -9.39 -11.52
C ARG A 15 -11.76 -8.00 -11.76
N GLU A 16 -12.13 -7.72 -13.01
CA GLU A 16 -12.84 -6.50 -13.42
C GLU A 16 -12.18 -5.18 -12.94
N VAL A 17 -10.84 -5.16 -12.90
CA VAL A 17 -10.11 -3.95 -12.57
C VAL A 17 -9.99 -3.09 -13.83
N ASN A 18 -10.65 -1.92 -13.79
CA ASN A 18 -10.58 -0.89 -14.82
C ASN A 18 -10.19 0.43 -14.17
N CYS A 19 -9.01 0.92 -14.47
CA CYS A 19 -8.54 2.21 -13.97
C CYS A 19 -7.50 2.83 -14.92
N VAL A 20 -7.39 4.13 -14.86
CA VAL A 20 -6.33 4.91 -15.51
C VAL A 20 -5.54 5.60 -14.41
N MET A 21 -4.24 5.50 -14.46
CA MET A 21 -3.34 6.18 -13.52
C MET A 21 -2.43 7.10 -14.30
N GLU A 22 -2.32 8.33 -13.83
CA GLU A 22 -1.42 9.35 -14.37
C GLU A 22 -0.25 9.57 -13.41
N GLN A 23 0.48 10.66 -13.59
CA GLN A 23 1.53 11.08 -12.67
C GLN A 23 0.94 11.45 -11.31
N GLY A 24 1.53 10.94 -10.23
CA GLY A 24 1.07 11.16 -8.84
C GLY A 24 1.24 9.92 -7.99
N ILE A 25 0.82 10.01 -6.73
CA ILE A 25 0.86 8.92 -5.75
C ILE A 25 -0.53 8.29 -5.61
N TYR A 26 -0.62 7.01 -5.91
CA TYR A 26 -1.82 6.17 -5.77
C TYR A 26 -1.66 5.24 -4.59
N GLY A 27 -2.55 5.34 -3.62
CA GLY A 27 -2.60 4.48 -2.46
C GLY A 27 -3.56 3.31 -2.65
N LEU A 28 -3.07 2.09 -2.80
CA LEU A 28 -3.89 0.88 -2.93
C LEU A 28 -4.16 0.28 -1.56
N LEU A 29 -5.33 0.56 -1.02
CA LEU A 29 -5.82 0.08 0.27
C LEU A 29 -6.68 -1.19 0.11
N GLY A 30 -6.57 -2.09 1.08
CA GLY A 30 -7.40 -3.29 1.16
C GLY A 30 -6.89 -4.25 2.23
N VAL A 31 -7.76 -5.13 2.69
CA VAL A 31 -7.40 -6.18 3.65
C VAL A 31 -6.42 -7.19 3.03
N ASN A 32 -5.82 -8.02 3.87
CA ASN A 32 -4.97 -9.11 3.40
C ASN A 32 -5.80 -10.08 2.54
N GLY A 33 -5.23 -10.49 1.41
CA GLY A 33 -5.93 -11.35 0.45
C GLY A 33 -6.87 -10.62 -0.53
N ALA A 34 -7.00 -9.29 -0.47
CA ALA A 34 -7.83 -8.52 -1.41
C ALA A 34 -7.36 -8.55 -2.87
N GLY A 35 -6.12 -9.01 -3.14
CA GLY A 35 -5.56 -9.09 -4.50
C GLY A 35 -4.49 -8.03 -4.82
N LYS A 36 -4.15 -7.14 -3.88
CA LYS A 36 -3.18 -6.03 -4.08
C LYS A 36 -1.84 -6.47 -4.67
N THR A 37 -1.17 -7.41 -4.01
CA THR A 37 0.13 -7.95 -4.47
C THR A 37 0.02 -8.61 -5.83
N THR A 38 -1.09 -9.30 -6.14
CA THR A 38 -1.32 -9.92 -7.45
C THR A 38 -1.45 -8.86 -8.54
N LEU A 39 -2.24 -7.81 -8.30
CA LEU A 39 -2.34 -6.66 -9.22
C LEU A 39 -0.98 -6.01 -9.47
N MET A 40 -0.22 -5.73 -8.41
CA MET A 40 1.12 -5.16 -8.52
C MET A 40 2.09 -6.06 -9.29
N ARG A 41 2.05 -7.38 -9.07
CA ARG A 41 2.87 -8.33 -9.83
C ARG A 41 2.51 -8.38 -11.31
N MET A 42 1.23 -8.19 -11.67
CA MET A 42 0.82 -8.06 -13.07
C MET A 42 1.36 -6.75 -13.67
N LEU A 43 1.24 -5.62 -12.98
CA LEU A 43 1.83 -4.34 -13.38
C LEU A 43 3.36 -4.42 -13.53
N CYS A 44 4.03 -5.22 -12.71
CA CYS A 44 5.48 -5.44 -12.78
C CYS A 44 5.92 -6.50 -13.80
N THR A 45 5.03 -7.01 -14.63
CA THR A 45 5.27 -8.08 -15.61
C THR A 45 5.83 -9.38 -15.01
N ILE A 46 5.52 -9.67 -13.76
CA ILE A 46 5.92 -10.91 -13.07
C ILE A 46 4.87 -12.01 -13.32
N ILE A 47 3.59 -11.62 -13.37
CA ILE A 47 2.45 -12.51 -13.64
C ILE A 47 1.66 -11.91 -14.80
N GLN A 48 1.34 -12.73 -15.79
CA GLN A 48 0.48 -12.31 -16.90
C GLN A 48 -0.99 -12.42 -16.48
N PRO A 49 -1.85 -11.40 -16.77
CA PRO A 49 -3.27 -11.52 -16.56
C PRO A 49 -3.85 -12.65 -17.44
N SER A 50 -4.85 -13.36 -16.94
CA SER A 50 -5.54 -14.43 -17.69
C SER A 50 -6.42 -13.82 -18.80
N GLU A 51 -6.98 -12.64 -18.55
CA GLU A 51 -7.83 -11.87 -19.46
C GLU A 51 -7.57 -10.38 -19.27
N GLY A 52 -7.96 -9.58 -20.27
CA GLY A 52 -7.74 -8.14 -20.27
C GLY A 52 -6.31 -7.75 -20.66
N GLU A 53 -6.04 -6.46 -20.61
CA GLU A 53 -4.73 -5.90 -21.00
C GLU A 53 -4.31 -4.77 -20.06
N ILE A 54 -3.00 -4.59 -19.93
CA ILE A 54 -2.40 -3.48 -19.20
C ILE A 54 -1.59 -2.65 -20.20
N LEU A 55 -1.89 -1.35 -20.25
CA LEU A 55 -1.31 -0.45 -21.23
C LEU A 55 -0.39 0.57 -20.56
N TRP A 56 0.74 0.85 -21.18
CA TRP A 56 1.62 1.99 -20.92
C TRP A 56 1.67 2.88 -22.14
N ASN A 57 1.17 4.11 -22.02
CA ASN A 57 1.04 5.06 -23.14
C ASN A 57 0.34 4.43 -24.38
N GLY A 58 -0.77 3.73 -24.14
CA GLY A 58 -1.58 3.08 -25.17
C GLY A 58 -0.98 1.81 -25.79
N LYS A 59 0.14 1.31 -25.25
CA LYS A 59 0.80 0.07 -25.71
C LYS A 59 0.82 -0.98 -24.62
N GLU A 60 0.47 -2.22 -24.98
CA GLU A 60 0.44 -3.34 -24.06
C GLU A 60 1.84 -3.62 -23.47
N ILE A 61 1.92 -3.66 -22.14
CA ILE A 61 3.21 -3.77 -21.42
C ILE A 61 3.99 -5.03 -21.74
N TRP A 62 3.30 -6.14 -22.04
CA TRP A 62 3.95 -7.41 -22.42
C TRP A 62 4.61 -7.33 -23.79
N LYS A 63 4.00 -6.59 -24.75
CA LYS A 63 4.59 -6.33 -26.06
C LYS A 63 5.77 -5.38 -25.98
N LEU A 64 5.77 -4.44 -25.03
CA LEU A 64 6.90 -3.55 -24.78
C LEU A 64 8.11 -4.29 -24.18
N GLY A 65 7.88 -5.33 -23.36
CA GLY A 65 8.92 -6.18 -22.82
C GLY A 65 9.99 -5.42 -22.02
N SER A 66 11.25 -5.41 -22.48
CA SER A 66 12.36 -4.73 -21.80
C SER A 66 12.17 -3.22 -21.73
N ALA A 67 11.62 -2.60 -22.77
CA ALA A 67 11.39 -1.15 -22.79
C ALA A 67 10.43 -0.67 -21.69
N TYR A 68 9.42 -1.48 -21.34
CA TYR A 68 8.57 -1.19 -20.19
C TYR A 68 9.33 -1.38 -18.87
N ARG A 69 10.12 -2.45 -18.73
CA ARG A 69 10.91 -2.70 -17.51
C ARG A 69 12.00 -1.65 -17.25
N GLU A 70 12.48 -0.95 -18.29
CA GLU A 70 13.40 0.18 -18.14
C GLU A 70 12.77 1.37 -17.42
N VAL A 71 11.46 1.60 -17.60
CA VAL A 71 10.73 2.69 -16.94
C VAL A 71 10.07 2.27 -15.62
N LEU A 72 10.27 1.03 -15.20
CA LEU A 72 9.66 0.45 -14.00
C LEU A 72 10.67 0.31 -12.86
N GLY A 73 10.30 0.76 -11.66
CA GLY A 73 10.94 0.43 -10.39
C GLY A 73 9.98 -0.39 -9.53
N TYR A 74 10.47 -1.42 -8.87
CA TYR A 74 9.66 -2.27 -8.02
C TYR A 74 10.34 -2.61 -6.70
N LEU A 75 9.64 -2.40 -5.60
CA LEU A 75 9.98 -2.87 -4.26
C LEU A 75 8.93 -3.88 -3.82
N PRO A 76 9.23 -5.18 -3.80
CA PRO A 76 8.31 -6.20 -3.31
C PRO A 76 8.15 -6.15 -1.79
N GLN A 77 7.07 -6.74 -1.29
CA GLN A 77 6.80 -6.89 0.14
C GLN A 77 7.94 -7.65 0.84
N GLU A 78 8.39 -8.76 0.26
CA GLU A 78 9.59 -9.47 0.68
C GLU A 78 10.76 -9.06 -0.23
N PHE A 79 11.60 -8.19 0.30
CA PHE A 79 12.77 -7.71 -0.39
C PHE A 79 13.95 -8.67 -0.17
N GLY A 80 14.24 -9.50 -1.16
CA GLY A 80 15.38 -10.40 -1.18
C GLY A 80 16.70 -9.66 -1.41
N TYR A 81 17.73 -9.96 -0.61
CA TYR A 81 19.06 -9.40 -0.77
C TYR A 81 20.15 -10.44 -0.46
N TYR A 82 21.40 -10.16 -0.86
CA TYR A 82 22.54 -11.00 -0.55
C TYR A 82 23.13 -10.58 0.81
N PRO A 83 23.01 -11.40 1.87
CA PRO A 83 23.33 -11.02 3.24
C PRO A 83 24.78 -10.59 3.46
N ASP A 84 25.71 -11.20 2.72
CA ASP A 84 27.15 -11.00 2.88
C ASP A 84 27.73 -9.86 2.03
N LEU A 85 27.00 -9.37 1.05
CA LEU A 85 27.39 -8.15 0.34
C LEU A 85 27.23 -6.92 1.24
N ASN A 86 28.11 -5.94 1.10
CA ASN A 86 27.86 -4.63 1.67
C ASN A 86 26.85 -3.87 0.80
N VAL A 87 26.27 -2.78 1.32
CA VAL A 87 25.24 -2.01 0.63
C VAL A 87 25.72 -1.54 -0.76
N TYR A 88 26.95 -1.05 -0.87
CA TYR A 88 27.48 -0.54 -2.11
C TYR A 88 27.67 -1.66 -3.16
N ASP A 89 28.26 -2.78 -2.77
CA ASP A 89 28.46 -3.93 -3.65
C ASP A 89 27.15 -4.56 -4.08
N TYR A 90 26.15 -4.60 -3.18
CA TYR A 90 24.81 -5.01 -3.53
C TYR A 90 24.19 -4.08 -4.61
N MET A 91 24.27 -2.78 -4.43
CA MET A 91 23.77 -1.81 -5.42
C MET A 91 24.50 -1.91 -6.76
N MET A 92 25.82 -2.11 -6.74
CA MET A 92 26.62 -2.35 -7.95
C MET A 92 26.21 -3.64 -8.66
N TYR A 93 25.97 -4.72 -7.92
CA TYR A 93 25.48 -5.97 -8.47
C TYR A 93 24.15 -5.80 -9.18
N ILE A 94 23.17 -5.16 -8.54
CA ILE A 94 21.87 -4.87 -9.16
C ILE A 94 22.00 -3.95 -10.38
N SER A 95 22.88 -2.94 -10.31
CA SER A 95 23.15 -2.05 -11.46
C SER A 95 23.67 -2.83 -12.66
N SER A 96 24.53 -3.81 -12.45
CA SER A 96 25.08 -4.67 -13.50
C SER A 96 23.97 -5.54 -14.13
N ILE A 97 23.08 -6.12 -13.33
CA ILE A 97 21.91 -6.87 -13.82
C ILE A 97 20.99 -5.98 -14.67
N LYS A 98 20.81 -4.71 -14.26
CA LYS A 98 20.03 -3.71 -15.01
C LYS A 98 20.77 -3.17 -16.26
N GLY A 99 21.98 -3.63 -16.56
CA GLY A 99 22.77 -3.20 -17.72
C GLY A 99 23.33 -1.78 -17.63
N LEU A 100 23.41 -1.19 -16.43
CA LEU A 100 23.93 0.16 -16.27
C LEU A 100 25.46 0.19 -16.41
N LYS A 101 25.99 1.14 -17.20
CA LYS A 101 27.44 1.34 -17.33
C LYS A 101 28.06 1.72 -15.98
N GLN A 102 29.20 1.12 -15.65
CA GLN A 102 29.85 1.27 -14.34
C GLN A 102 30.05 2.74 -13.91
N ALA A 103 30.51 3.60 -14.82
CA ALA A 103 30.74 5.02 -14.49
C ALA A 103 29.41 5.76 -14.15
N PHE A 104 28.31 5.40 -14.80
CA PHE A 104 26.98 5.92 -14.48
C PHE A 104 26.47 5.34 -13.17
N ALA A 105 26.57 4.00 -13.00
CA ALA A 105 26.14 3.30 -11.79
C ALA A 105 26.80 3.87 -10.54
N ASN A 106 28.13 4.10 -10.53
CA ASN A 106 28.85 4.69 -9.41
C ASN A 106 28.27 6.04 -8.94
N ARG A 107 28.00 6.93 -9.90
CA ARG A 107 27.40 8.25 -9.59
C ARG A 107 25.97 8.12 -9.10
N ARG A 108 25.16 7.29 -9.78
CA ARG A 108 23.75 7.09 -9.45
C ARG A 108 23.57 6.43 -8.07
N ILE A 109 24.37 5.42 -7.77
CA ILE A 109 24.36 4.75 -6.45
C ILE A 109 24.70 5.74 -5.34
N LYS A 110 25.73 6.57 -5.52
CA LYS A 110 26.09 7.58 -4.52
C LYS A 110 24.91 8.51 -4.29
N GLN A 111 24.34 9.09 -5.35
CA GLN A 111 23.18 9.99 -5.27
C GLN A 111 22.00 9.33 -4.53
N LEU A 112 21.61 8.12 -4.93
CA LEU A 112 20.49 7.41 -4.33
C LEU A 112 20.73 7.04 -2.87
N LEU A 113 21.92 6.57 -2.53
CA LEU A 113 22.26 6.25 -1.13
C LEU A 113 22.35 7.49 -0.23
N GLU A 114 22.72 8.65 -0.78
CA GLU A 114 22.64 9.94 -0.08
C GLU A 114 21.17 10.34 0.14
N GLN A 115 20.31 10.23 -0.89
CA GLN A 115 18.89 10.56 -0.83
C GLN A 115 18.12 9.72 0.18
N VAL A 116 18.44 8.42 0.30
CA VAL A 116 17.82 7.53 1.29
C VAL A 116 18.56 7.49 2.63
N ASP A 117 19.52 8.38 2.90
CA ASP A 117 20.36 8.46 4.12
C ASP A 117 21.13 7.14 4.42
N MET A 118 21.56 6.43 3.38
CA MET A 118 22.30 5.17 3.51
C MET A 118 23.78 5.26 3.11
N TRP A 119 24.26 6.40 2.58
CA TRP A 119 25.63 6.54 2.11
C TRP A 119 26.68 6.28 3.19
N LYS A 120 26.45 6.73 4.43
CA LYS A 120 27.35 6.47 5.59
C LYS A 120 27.46 4.99 5.93
N PHE A 121 26.45 4.19 5.59
CA PHE A 121 26.40 2.75 5.82
C PHE A 121 26.82 1.90 4.60
N ARG A 122 27.26 2.51 3.49
CA ARG A 122 27.57 1.82 2.22
C ARG A 122 28.54 0.64 2.31
N LYS A 123 29.43 0.64 3.31
CA LYS A 123 30.38 -0.47 3.57
C LYS A 123 29.86 -1.52 4.56
N ARG A 124 28.68 -1.29 5.15
CA ARG A 124 28.06 -2.23 6.10
C ARG A 124 27.41 -3.38 5.35
N LYS A 125 27.58 -4.63 5.83
CA LYS A 125 26.92 -5.80 5.23
C LYS A 125 25.41 -5.71 5.38
N MET A 126 24.66 -6.17 4.35
CA MET A 126 23.22 -6.14 4.31
C MET A 126 22.58 -6.84 5.52
N LYS A 127 23.12 -7.98 5.96
CA LYS A 127 22.64 -8.72 7.14
C LYS A 127 22.73 -7.97 8.48
N HIS A 128 23.50 -6.90 8.53
CA HIS A 128 23.67 -6.09 9.75
C HIS A 128 22.84 -4.80 9.73
N LEU A 129 21.94 -4.64 8.75
CA LEU A 129 21.03 -3.51 8.67
C LEU A 129 19.74 -3.78 9.47
N SER A 130 19.12 -2.72 9.99
CA SER A 130 17.75 -2.81 10.50
C SER A 130 16.75 -3.00 9.35
N GLY A 131 15.52 -3.43 9.65
CA GLY A 131 14.46 -3.56 8.64
C GLY A 131 14.21 -2.27 7.85
N GLY A 132 14.16 -1.12 8.54
CA GLY A 132 14.03 0.19 7.89
C GLY A 132 15.20 0.54 6.98
N MET A 133 16.43 0.23 7.39
CA MET A 133 17.62 0.43 6.55
C MET A 133 17.59 -0.47 5.31
N VAL A 134 17.17 -1.73 5.44
CA VAL A 134 16.98 -2.66 4.30
C VAL A 134 15.94 -2.10 3.33
N ARG A 135 14.80 -1.60 3.83
CA ARG A 135 13.75 -0.98 3.00
C ARG A 135 14.27 0.24 2.23
N ARG A 136 15.07 1.11 2.85
CA ARG A 136 15.69 2.27 2.19
C ARG A 136 16.64 1.85 1.07
N VAL A 137 17.46 0.83 1.28
CA VAL A 137 18.28 0.26 0.20
C VAL A 137 17.41 -0.34 -0.90
N GLY A 138 16.30 -0.98 -0.56
CA GLY A 138 15.31 -1.51 -1.50
C GLY A 138 14.70 -0.43 -2.39
N ILE A 139 14.34 0.74 -1.82
CA ILE A 139 13.91 1.89 -2.64
C ILE A 139 15.05 2.37 -3.55
N ALA A 140 16.25 2.57 -2.99
CA ALA A 140 17.38 3.02 -3.80
C ALA A 140 17.63 2.08 -5.00
N GLN A 141 17.52 0.75 -4.79
CA GLN A 141 17.67 -0.21 -5.89
C GLN A 141 16.51 -0.13 -6.90
N ALA A 142 15.28 0.13 -6.47
CA ALA A 142 14.15 0.31 -7.38
C ALA A 142 14.32 1.56 -8.26
N MET A 143 15.02 2.58 -7.73
CA MET A 143 15.27 3.87 -8.37
C MET A 143 16.50 3.92 -9.29
N LEU A 144 17.28 2.83 -9.42
CA LEU A 144 18.56 2.82 -10.14
C LEU A 144 18.49 3.31 -11.59
N ASN A 145 17.45 2.91 -12.31
CA ASN A 145 17.23 3.25 -13.73
C ASN A 145 16.35 4.48 -13.93
N ASP A 146 16.16 5.30 -12.91
CA ASP A 146 15.30 6.48 -12.93
C ASP A 146 13.89 6.21 -13.51
N PRO A 147 13.12 5.34 -12.85
CA PRO A 147 11.86 4.86 -13.40
C PRO A 147 10.80 5.96 -13.50
N LYS A 148 9.88 5.82 -14.46
CA LYS A 148 8.66 6.64 -14.57
C LYS A 148 7.51 6.07 -13.75
N ILE A 149 7.55 4.78 -13.45
CA ILE A 149 6.58 4.05 -12.63
C ILE A 149 7.33 3.43 -11.46
N LEU A 150 6.90 3.71 -10.23
CA LEU A 150 7.44 3.13 -9.00
C LEU A 150 6.32 2.36 -8.29
N VAL A 151 6.48 1.05 -8.17
CA VAL A 151 5.54 0.16 -7.49
C VAL A 151 6.15 -0.29 -6.17
N LEU A 152 5.43 -0.06 -5.06
CA LEU A 152 5.90 -0.33 -3.71
C LEU A 152 4.87 -1.19 -2.98
N ASP A 153 5.19 -2.46 -2.75
CA ASP A 153 4.30 -3.42 -2.11
C ASP A 153 4.55 -3.47 -0.60
N GLU A 154 3.60 -2.99 0.21
CA GLU A 154 3.66 -2.89 1.67
C GLU A 154 4.99 -2.27 2.18
N PRO A 155 5.37 -1.09 1.67
CA PRO A 155 6.73 -0.56 1.89
C PRO A 155 7.01 -0.16 3.34
N THR A 156 5.98 0.11 4.14
CA THR A 156 6.06 0.56 5.54
C THR A 156 5.83 -0.56 6.55
N ALA A 157 5.53 -1.77 6.08
CA ALA A 157 5.26 -2.91 6.96
C ALA A 157 6.46 -3.22 7.87
N GLY A 158 6.21 -3.33 9.18
CA GLY A 158 7.24 -3.65 10.17
C GLY A 158 8.19 -2.49 10.54
N LEU A 159 7.92 -1.27 10.05
CA LEU A 159 8.66 -0.08 10.47
C LEU A 159 8.06 0.51 11.75
N ASP A 160 8.94 1.09 12.58
CA ASP A 160 8.48 1.89 13.72
C ASP A 160 7.85 3.24 13.26
N PRO A 161 7.09 3.94 14.11
CA PRO A 161 6.40 5.16 13.72
C PRO A 161 7.32 6.25 13.13
N ASN A 162 8.50 6.44 13.68
CA ASN A 162 9.46 7.46 13.19
C ASN A 162 10.01 7.09 11.80
N GLU A 163 10.33 5.80 11.59
CA GLU A 163 10.77 5.31 10.30
C GLU A 163 9.66 5.42 9.25
N ARG A 164 8.38 5.20 9.61
CA ARG A 164 7.24 5.40 8.70
C ARG A 164 7.12 6.84 8.24
N ILE A 165 7.24 7.81 9.16
CA ILE A 165 7.19 9.24 8.79
C ILE A 165 8.31 9.56 7.80
N ARG A 166 9.55 9.15 8.10
CA ARG A 166 10.69 9.37 7.20
C ARG A 166 10.51 8.71 5.84
N PHE A 167 9.91 7.53 5.84
CA PHE A 167 9.65 6.78 4.61
C PHE A 167 8.57 7.46 3.75
N ARG A 168 7.49 7.96 4.36
CA ARG A 168 6.47 8.74 3.66
C ARG A 168 7.05 9.99 3.02
N ASN A 169 7.85 10.75 3.76
CA ASN A 169 8.52 11.94 3.23
C ASN A 169 9.43 11.60 2.04
N LEU A 170 10.18 10.50 2.15
CA LEU A 170 11.02 10.00 1.04
C LEU A 170 10.18 9.64 -0.19
N ILE A 171 9.05 8.94 -0.04
CA ILE A 171 8.16 8.60 -1.16
C ILE A 171 7.62 9.88 -1.80
N SER A 172 7.17 10.85 -1.00
CA SER A 172 6.68 12.13 -1.49
C SER A 172 7.74 12.86 -2.32
N GLU A 173 8.99 12.92 -1.85
CA GLU A 173 10.12 13.49 -2.60
C GLU A 173 10.42 12.72 -3.90
N LEU A 174 10.38 11.39 -3.85
CA LEU A 174 10.63 10.54 -5.01
C LEU A 174 9.50 10.54 -6.04
N SER A 175 8.30 10.98 -5.68
CA SER A 175 7.13 10.98 -6.57
C SER A 175 7.15 12.07 -7.63
N GLU A 176 8.03 13.06 -7.50
CA GLU A 176 8.12 14.15 -8.46
C GLU A 176 8.33 13.61 -9.88
N ASN A 177 7.43 13.98 -10.79
CA ASN A 177 7.40 13.53 -12.19
C ASN A 177 7.28 12.01 -12.42
N ARG A 178 6.65 11.27 -11.49
CA ARG A 178 6.45 9.82 -11.58
C ARG A 178 5.05 9.40 -11.19
N LEU A 179 4.64 8.24 -11.68
CA LEU A 179 3.55 7.48 -11.13
C LEU A 179 4.11 6.61 -10.01
N VAL A 180 3.58 6.76 -8.80
CA VAL A 180 3.91 5.90 -7.65
C VAL A 180 2.65 5.16 -7.24
N LEU A 181 2.68 3.83 -7.28
CA LEU A 181 1.64 2.97 -6.74
C LEU A 181 2.18 2.29 -5.49
N LEU A 182 1.59 2.58 -4.34
CA LEU A 182 1.95 1.91 -3.10
C LEU A 182 0.77 1.14 -2.51
N SER A 183 0.98 -0.11 -2.12
CA SER A 183 -0.01 -0.89 -1.36
C SER A 183 0.23 -0.75 0.13
N THR A 184 -0.84 -0.73 0.90
CA THR A 184 -0.80 -0.87 2.35
C THR A 184 -2.17 -1.27 2.90
N HIS A 185 -2.17 -1.79 4.12
CA HIS A 185 -3.37 -1.97 4.94
C HIS A 185 -3.45 -0.89 6.05
N ILE A 186 -2.50 0.05 6.09
CA ILE A 186 -2.39 1.11 7.10
C ILE A 186 -2.87 2.41 6.48
N VAL A 187 -4.07 2.84 6.87
CA VAL A 187 -4.75 4.03 6.32
C VAL A 187 -3.90 5.28 6.46
N SER A 188 -3.28 5.50 7.64
CA SER A 188 -2.47 6.67 7.93
C SER A 188 -1.22 6.79 7.05
N ASP A 189 -0.75 5.72 6.41
CA ASP A 189 0.39 5.81 5.51
C ASP A 189 0.03 6.47 4.17
N ILE A 190 -1.23 6.37 3.77
CA ILE A 190 -1.76 6.91 2.51
C ILE A 190 -2.35 8.31 2.70
N GLU A 191 -3.06 8.54 3.81
CA GLU A 191 -3.78 9.78 4.09
C GLU A 191 -2.93 11.05 3.89
N TYR A 192 -1.62 10.96 4.17
CA TYR A 192 -0.71 12.10 4.11
C TYR A 192 0.02 12.28 2.78
N ILE A 193 0.08 11.25 1.93
CA ILE A 193 0.94 11.30 0.73
C ILE A 193 0.22 10.97 -0.58
N ALA A 194 -0.90 10.23 -0.54
CA ALA A 194 -1.58 9.83 -1.76
C ALA A 194 -2.39 10.98 -2.36
N ASN A 195 -2.25 11.16 -3.67
CA ASN A 195 -3.12 12.04 -4.44
C ASN A 195 -4.48 11.37 -4.67
N GLU A 196 -4.47 10.07 -4.93
CA GLU A 196 -5.66 9.25 -5.11
C GLU A 196 -5.60 7.96 -4.30
N ILE A 197 -6.75 7.48 -3.87
CA ILE A 197 -6.96 6.26 -3.10
C ILE A 197 -7.72 5.26 -3.96
N MET A 198 -7.23 4.04 -3.97
CA MET A 198 -7.86 2.90 -4.62
C MET A 198 -8.22 1.87 -3.55
N LEU A 199 -9.51 1.61 -3.33
CA LEU A 199 -9.96 0.58 -2.40
C LEU A 199 -10.16 -0.74 -3.14
N MET A 200 -9.46 -1.79 -2.70
CA MET A 200 -9.53 -3.12 -3.32
C MET A 200 -10.11 -4.16 -2.36
N LYS A 201 -11.22 -4.80 -2.76
CA LYS A 201 -11.91 -5.85 -2.02
C LYS A 201 -12.23 -7.02 -2.93
N ASP A 202 -11.93 -8.25 -2.49
CA ASP A 202 -12.25 -9.49 -3.21
C ASP A 202 -11.81 -9.51 -4.69
N GLY A 203 -10.68 -8.92 -4.97
CA GLY A 203 -10.08 -8.84 -6.31
C GLY A 203 -10.60 -7.70 -7.19
N MET A 204 -11.52 -6.88 -6.72
CA MET A 204 -12.11 -5.74 -7.45
C MET A 204 -11.72 -4.41 -6.84
N LEU A 205 -11.67 -3.35 -7.67
CA LEU A 205 -11.61 -1.98 -7.19
C LEU A 205 -13.03 -1.52 -6.84
N CYS A 206 -13.27 -1.21 -5.55
CA CYS A 206 -14.55 -0.71 -5.05
C CYS A 206 -14.63 0.82 -5.11
N TYR A 207 -13.48 1.49 -5.15
CA TYR A 207 -13.38 2.94 -5.19
C TYR A 207 -12.04 3.35 -5.82
N THR A 208 -12.07 4.47 -6.55
CA THR A 208 -10.88 5.21 -7.02
C THR A 208 -11.22 6.69 -7.03
N GLY A 209 -10.40 7.53 -6.41
CA GLY A 209 -10.59 8.98 -6.31
C GLY A 209 -9.81 9.57 -5.15
N THR A 210 -10.05 10.84 -4.82
CA THR A 210 -9.38 11.52 -3.70
C THR A 210 -9.95 11.11 -2.34
N ALA A 211 -9.22 11.40 -1.27
CA ALA A 211 -9.67 11.18 0.11
C ALA A 211 -10.95 12.00 0.41
N GLU A 212 -10.97 13.25 -0.04
CA GLU A 212 -12.11 14.16 0.17
C GLU A 212 -13.37 13.64 -0.51
N GLU A 213 -13.27 13.18 -1.76
CA GLU A 213 -14.39 12.59 -2.50
C GLU A 213 -14.90 11.31 -1.83
N LEU A 214 -13.99 10.46 -1.33
CA LEU A 214 -14.35 9.25 -0.59
C LEU A 214 -15.17 9.58 0.66
N LEU A 215 -14.68 10.52 1.49
CA LEU A 215 -15.35 10.95 2.71
C LEU A 215 -16.69 11.64 2.42
N ALA A 216 -16.76 12.44 1.36
CA ALA A 216 -18.00 13.09 0.92
C ALA A 216 -19.05 12.08 0.43
N SER A 217 -18.62 10.96 -0.18
CA SER A 217 -19.50 9.91 -0.68
C SER A 217 -20.17 9.07 0.42
N MET A 218 -19.62 9.07 1.63
CA MET A 218 -20.17 8.34 2.78
C MET A 218 -21.53 8.92 3.20
N GLN A 219 -22.57 8.12 3.13
CA GLN A 219 -23.91 8.47 3.62
C GLN A 219 -24.02 8.41 5.15
N GLU A 220 -23.15 7.66 5.79
CA GLU A 220 -23.07 7.52 7.23
C GLU A 220 -22.42 8.77 7.86
N HIS A 221 -22.84 9.05 9.10
CA HIS A 221 -22.23 10.04 9.97
C HIS A 221 -21.34 9.35 11.00
N VAL A 222 -20.43 10.09 11.60
CA VAL A 222 -19.56 9.60 12.66
C VAL A 222 -19.94 10.28 13.96
N TRP A 223 -20.22 9.48 14.97
CA TRP A 223 -20.75 9.90 16.26
C TRP A 223 -19.79 9.52 17.39
N LEU A 224 -19.58 10.44 18.34
CA LEU A 224 -18.95 10.11 19.62
C LEU A 224 -20.05 9.86 20.65
N CYS A 225 -20.04 8.69 21.27
CA CYS A 225 -21.03 8.23 22.22
C CYS A 225 -20.36 7.85 23.55
N GLN A 226 -20.76 8.51 24.64
CA GLN A 226 -20.34 8.12 25.99
C GLN A 226 -21.29 7.07 26.54
N VAL A 227 -20.76 5.87 26.83
CA VAL A 227 -21.58 4.74 27.29
C VAL A 227 -21.00 4.11 28.55
N PRO A 228 -21.83 3.57 29.47
CA PRO A 228 -21.36 2.74 30.58
C PRO A 228 -20.59 1.51 30.07
N ARG A 229 -19.58 1.04 30.82
CA ARG A 229 -18.75 -0.11 30.44
C ARG A 229 -19.55 -1.38 30.11
N ASN A 230 -20.61 -1.64 30.85
CA ASN A 230 -21.48 -2.81 30.67
C ASN A 230 -22.35 -2.74 29.39
N MET A 231 -22.43 -1.58 28.73
CA MET A 231 -23.19 -1.39 27.49
C MET A 231 -22.33 -1.45 26.22
N VAL A 232 -21.00 -1.42 26.36
CA VAL A 232 -20.06 -1.38 25.21
C VAL A 232 -20.32 -2.53 24.23
N GLU A 233 -20.44 -3.77 24.73
CA GLU A 233 -20.69 -4.94 23.88
C GLU A 233 -22.02 -4.84 23.12
N ASN A 234 -23.06 -4.28 23.74
CA ASN A 234 -24.35 -4.09 23.07
C ASN A 234 -24.24 -3.11 21.89
N TYR A 235 -23.48 -2.01 22.07
CA TYR A 235 -23.24 -1.05 21.00
C TYR A 235 -22.36 -1.66 19.90
N MET A 236 -21.33 -2.43 20.23
CA MET A 236 -20.50 -3.13 19.24
C MET A 236 -21.27 -4.16 18.42
N ARG A 237 -22.29 -4.79 19.00
CA ARG A 237 -23.18 -5.71 18.25
C ARG A 237 -24.16 -4.99 17.33
N LYS A 238 -24.56 -3.78 17.70
CA LYS A 238 -25.60 -3.03 16.99
C LYS A 238 -25.04 -2.09 15.93
N TYR A 239 -23.86 -1.53 16.14
CA TYR A 239 -23.27 -0.49 15.32
C TYR A 239 -21.86 -0.84 14.87
N LEU A 240 -21.43 -0.22 13.77
CA LEU A 240 -20.05 -0.25 13.34
C LEU A 240 -19.24 0.71 14.22
N VAL A 241 -18.39 0.17 15.11
CA VAL A 241 -17.59 0.92 16.07
C VAL A 241 -16.14 1.01 15.59
N GLY A 242 -15.68 2.23 15.28
CA GLY A 242 -14.34 2.49 14.78
C GLY A 242 -13.28 2.55 15.87
N ASN A 243 -13.64 3.08 17.04
CA ASN A 243 -12.69 3.21 18.15
C ASN A 243 -13.42 3.16 19.49
N ILE A 244 -12.72 2.68 20.52
CA ILE A 244 -13.18 2.60 21.90
C ILE A 244 -12.12 3.21 22.80
N LYS A 245 -12.45 4.33 23.46
CA LYS A 245 -11.59 4.96 24.45
C LYS A 245 -12.17 4.75 25.84
N THR A 246 -11.54 3.91 26.64
CA THR A 246 -12.01 3.61 28.00
C THR A 246 -11.62 4.71 28.97
N SER A 247 -12.54 5.10 29.85
CA SER A 247 -12.34 6.04 30.97
C SER A 247 -12.74 5.41 32.30
N GLU A 248 -12.51 6.09 33.42
CA GLU A 248 -12.88 5.62 34.76
C GLU A 248 -14.40 5.35 34.86
N ASN A 249 -15.21 6.20 34.24
CA ASN A 249 -16.68 6.20 34.38
C ASN A 249 -17.42 5.56 33.20
N GLY A 250 -16.70 4.99 32.20
CA GLY A 250 -17.35 4.42 31.01
C GLY A 250 -16.41 4.23 29.85
N ALA A 251 -16.96 4.33 28.64
CA ALA A 251 -16.22 4.32 27.40
C ALA A 251 -16.80 5.33 26.40
N GLU A 252 -15.93 6.00 25.67
CA GLU A 252 -16.27 6.79 24.48
C GLU A 252 -16.14 5.88 23.25
N LEU A 253 -17.22 5.75 22.52
CA LEU A 253 -17.29 4.97 21.29
C LEU A 253 -17.35 5.92 20.08
N ARG A 254 -16.50 5.66 19.09
CA ARG A 254 -16.61 6.28 17.76
C ARG A 254 -17.47 5.37 16.88
N ILE A 255 -18.69 5.80 16.58
CA ILE A 255 -19.72 4.98 15.89
C ILE A 255 -20.00 5.55 14.51
N ILE A 256 -20.02 4.68 13.52
CA ILE A 256 -20.37 5.00 12.13
C ILE A 256 -21.82 4.53 11.92
N SER A 257 -22.74 5.48 11.68
CA SER A 257 -24.18 5.19 11.54
C SER A 257 -24.88 6.29 10.76
N LYS A 258 -25.94 5.93 9.99
CA LYS A 258 -26.81 6.89 9.33
C LYS A 258 -27.67 7.66 10.34
N GLU A 259 -28.12 6.98 11.36
CA GLU A 259 -28.95 7.55 12.42
C GLU A 259 -28.12 7.83 13.67
N LYS A 260 -28.60 8.80 14.46
CA LYS A 260 -28.00 9.16 15.74
C LYS A 260 -28.14 7.98 16.74
N PRO A 261 -27.05 7.38 17.25
CA PRO A 261 -27.10 6.16 18.06
C PRO A 261 -27.77 6.34 19.44
N MET A 262 -27.67 7.55 20.01
CA MET A 262 -28.24 7.91 21.30
C MET A 262 -28.45 9.42 21.39
N ALA A 263 -29.31 9.88 22.30
CA ALA A 263 -29.68 11.31 22.40
C ALA A 263 -28.47 12.24 22.64
N GLU A 264 -27.51 11.80 23.46
CA GLU A 264 -26.31 12.55 23.84
C GLU A 264 -25.13 12.38 22.84
N ALA A 265 -25.30 11.59 21.77
CA ALA A 265 -24.24 11.40 20.80
C ALA A 265 -23.87 12.72 20.11
N VAL A 266 -22.56 12.97 19.97
CA VAL A 266 -22.00 14.17 19.37
C VAL A 266 -21.49 13.84 17.97
N LEU A 267 -21.91 14.63 16.97
CA LEU A 267 -21.41 14.50 15.60
C LEU A 267 -19.92 14.89 15.55
N THR A 268 -19.10 14.12 14.85
CA THR A 268 -17.69 14.43 14.65
C THR A 268 -17.30 14.29 13.17
N GLU A 269 -16.14 14.84 12.82
CA GLU A 269 -15.62 14.76 11.45
C GLU A 269 -15.26 13.30 11.09
N LYS A 270 -15.53 12.95 9.85
CA LYS A 270 -15.16 11.67 9.24
C LYS A 270 -13.66 11.67 8.93
N ASN A 271 -13.03 10.51 9.02
CA ASN A 271 -11.65 10.29 8.57
C ASN A 271 -11.54 9.05 7.68
N LEU A 272 -10.37 8.84 7.09
CA LEU A 272 -10.15 7.69 6.20
C LEU A 272 -10.25 6.34 6.91
N GLU A 273 -9.98 6.27 8.22
CA GLU A 273 -10.16 5.02 8.98
C GLU A 273 -11.65 4.65 9.09
N ASP A 274 -12.54 5.64 9.23
CA ASP A 274 -13.99 5.41 9.22
C ASP A 274 -14.45 4.89 7.85
N ALA A 275 -13.96 5.49 6.76
CA ALA A 275 -14.26 5.03 5.40
C ALA A 275 -13.73 3.60 5.19
N PHE A 276 -12.50 3.33 5.57
CA PHE A 276 -11.92 2.00 5.47
C PHE A 276 -12.75 0.96 6.24
N LEU A 277 -13.15 1.29 7.46
CA LEU A 277 -13.98 0.41 8.28
C LEU A 277 -15.38 0.18 7.66
N LEU A 278 -15.97 1.19 7.01
CA LEU A 278 -17.24 1.05 6.31
C LEU A 278 -17.16 0.07 5.13
N TYR A 279 -16.06 0.08 4.37
CA TYR A 279 -15.85 -0.80 3.22
C TYR A 279 -15.41 -2.22 3.61
N PHE A 280 -14.66 -2.36 4.69
CA PHE A 280 -13.96 -3.61 5.05
C PHE A 280 -14.38 -4.19 6.41
N GLY A 281 -15.03 -3.39 7.27
CA GLY A 281 -15.51 -3.84 8.57
C GLY A 281 -16.61 -4.90 8.44
N GLU A 282 -16.55 -5.95 9.26
CA GLU A 282 -17.62 -6.93 9.37
C GLU A 282 -18.80 -6.26 10.09
N LYS A 283 -19.95 -6.14 9.43
CA LYS A 283 -21.19 -5.85 10.12
C LYS A 283 -21.53 -7.05 10.99
N SER A 284 -21.79 -6.81 12.27
CA SER A 284 -22.10 -7.86 13.26
C SER A 284 -23.44 -8.61 13.03
N GLU A 285 -24.11 -8.40 11.92
CA GLU A 285 -25.38 -9.07 11.57
C GLU A 285 -25.22 -10.39 10.79
N GLU A 286 -23.99 -10.83 10.49
CA GLU A 286 -23.73 -12.12 9.81
C GLU A 286 -23.12 -13.20 10.74
N ARG A 287 -23.36 -13.12 12.07
CA ARG A 287 -23.02 -14.19 13.00
C ARG A 287 -24.24 -14.75 13.73
#